data_6ac853718a788dbec1e7b15c40136cbd
#
_entry.id   6ac853718a788dbec1e7b15c40136cbd
#
_cell.length_a   1.000
_cell.length_b   1.000
_cell.length_c   1.000
_cell.angle_alpha   90.00
_cell.angle_beta   90.00
_cell.angle_gamma   90.00
#
_symmetry.space_group_name_H-M   'P 1'
#
loop_
_entity.id
_entity.type
_entity.pdbx_description
1 polymer ?
#
loop_
_entity_poly.entity_id
_entity_poly.type
_entity_poly.pdbx_seq_one_letter_code
_entity_poly.pdbx_strand_id
1 'polypeptide(L)'
;LTTTNKVVLAGEVRGPEIKTDELSEKVRNCIKDIGYDQEGFTWRETTKVESHLHSQSADIAMGVDSSGNKDEGAGDQGIMFGYACNETDVLMPAPIHYSHKILRLMAEDRKSGKLKNIEPDSKSQVTFEYVDGKPTKVKSVVISSQHSADVNQAQVRDLLRPYMLQSIPSNFLEGFNEEEFYVNPTGNFVIGGPDGDCGLTGRKIIVDTYGGAAPHGGGAFSGKDPTKVDRSAAYAARYIAKNVVASKIADKCLICLLYTSDAADDSLRVDLGGRRIIKKFGFVGVRVVYQRGY
;
A
#
# COMPACT_ATOMS: atom_id res chain seq x y z
N LEU A 1 16.41 3.62 1.01
CA LEU A 1 16.48 3.83 2.45
C LEU A 1 16.52 5.34 2.73
N THR A 2 15.79 5.78 3.74
CA THR A 2 15.81 7.16 4.22
C THR A 2 16.06 7.17 5.73
N THR A 3 16.88 8.10 6.20
CA THR A 3 17.16 8.32 7.62
C THR A 3 17.54 9.78 7.83
N THR A 4 17.90 10.20 9.03
CA THR A 4 18.28 11.57 9.36
C THR A 4 19.24 12.15 8.33
N ASN A 5 18.83 13.20 7.64
CA ASN A 5 19.57 13.94 6.62
C ASN A 5 20.23 13.07 5.53
N LYS A 6 19.65 11.88 5.24
CA LYS A 6 20.21 10.98 4.22
C LYS A 6 19.12 10.20 3.47
N VAL A 7 19.30 10.10 2.14
CA VAL A 7 18.60 9.18 1.25
C VAL A 7 19.61 8.30 0.55
N VAL A 8 19.44 6.99 0.60
CA VAL A 8 20.26 6.01 -0.11
C VAL A 8 19.38 5.30 -1.14
N LEU A 9 19.78 5.39 -2.39
CA LEU A 9 19.17 4.66 -3.50
C LEU A 9 20.07 3.48 -3.83
N ALA A 10 19.52 2.28 -3.84
CA ALA A 10 20.25 1.07 -4.21
C ALA A 10 19.33 0.16 -5.03
N GLY A 11 19.91 -0.52 -5.99
CA GLY A 11 19.17 -1.45 -6.85
C GLY A 11 19.68 -1.48 -8.27
N GLU A 12 18.99 -2.25 -9.08
CA GLU A 12 19.27 -2.44 -10.48
C GLU A 12 18.29 -1.64 -11.33
N VAL A 13 18.81 -0.98 -12.36
CA VAL A 13 18.00 -0.18 -13.29
C VAL A 13 18.25 -0.62 -14.72
N ARG A 14 17.23 -0.45 -15.56
CA ARG A 14 17.31 -0.68 -16.99
C ARG A 14 16.86 0.59 -17.71
N GLY A 15 17.69 1.12 -18.59
CA GLY A 15 17.41 2.33 -19.34
C GLY A 15 18.66 3.20 -19.52
N PRO A 16 18.49 4.41 -20.03
CA PRO A 16 19.59 5.36 -20.17
C PRO A 16 20.16 5.73 -18.79
N GLU A 17 21.46 5.99 -18.76
CA GLU A 17 22.15 6.44 -17.55
C GLU A 17 21.57 7.78 -17.09
N ILE A 18 21.18 7.84 -15.80
CA ILE A 18 20.72 9.08 -15.15
C ILE A 18 21.87 9.67 -14.37
N LYS A 19 22.21 10.92 -14.65
CA LYS A 19 23.25 11.63 -13.91
C LYS A 19 22.88 11.76 -12.43
N THR A 20 23.87 11.63 -11.56
CA THR A 20 23.67 11.71 -10.10
C THR A 20 22.99 13.01 -9.66
N ASP A 21 23.34 14.15 -10.29
CA ASP A 21 22.73 15.45 -9.95
C ASP A 21 21.25 15.49 -10.32
N GLU A 22 20.85 14.98 -11.49
CA GLU A 22 19.45 14.89 -11.90
C GLU A 22 18.65 13.97 -10.97
N LEU A 23 19.25 12.86 -10.56
CA LEU A 23 18.62 11.93 -9.63
C LEU A 23 18.43 12.59 -8.25
N SER A 24 19.44 13.32 -7.77
CA SER A 24 19.37 14.05 -6.51
C SER A 24 18.28 15.13 -6.55
N GLU A 25 18.14 15.84 -7.64
CA GLU A 25 17.08 16.82 -7.82
C GLU A 25 15.68 16.18 -7.79
N LYS A 26 15.50 15.06 -8.47
CA LYS A 26 14.22 14.31 -8.43
C LYS A 26 13.88 13.83 -7.02
N VAL A 27 14.86 13.35 -6.26
CA VAL A 27 14.67 12.97 -4.84
C VAL A 27 14.24 14.16 -4.01
N ARG A 28 14.92 15.32 -4.14
CA ARG A 28 14.60 16.55 -3.42
C ARG A 28 13.19 17.04 -3.74
N ASN A 29 12.81 17.03 -5.02
CA ASN A 29 11.46 17.39 -5.45
C ASN A 29 10.40 16.46 -4.85
N CYS A 30 10.68 15.17 -4.74
CA CYS A 30 9.79 14.22 -4.08
C CYS A 30 9.65 14.54 -2.58
N ILE A 31 10.75 14.79 -1.86
CA ILE A 31 10.72 15.17 -0.43
C ILE A 31 9.91 16.46 -0.22
N LYS A 32 10.11 17.45 -1.10
CA LYS A 32 9.38 18.72 -1.09
C LYS A 32 7.89 18.53 -1.35
N ASP A 33 7.51 17.68 -2.31
CA ASP A 33 6.10 17.39 -2.61
C ASP A 33 5.41 16.64 -1.44
N ILE A 34 6.13 15.75 -0.76
CA ILE A 34 5.65 15.12 0.47
C ILE A 34 5.44 16.19 1.56
N GLY A 35 6.33 17.19 1.63
CA GLY A 35 6.25 18.33 2.54
C GLY A 35 7.19 18.28 3.74
N TYR A 36 8.26 17.47 3.69
CA TYR A 36 9.29 17.48 4.74
C TYR A 36 10.20 18.68 4.61
N ASP A 37 10.26 19.51 5.66
CA ASP A 37 11.22 20.62 5.81
C ASP A 37 11.55 20.82 7.30
N GLN A 38 12.12 19.79 7.93
CA GLN A 38 12.55 19.79 9.32
C GLN A 38 14.08 19.67 9.40
N GLU A 39 14.66 19.98 10.56
CA GLU A 39 16.12 20.01 10.76
C GLU A 39 16.80 18.67 10.36
N GLY A 40 16.21 17.55 10.79
CA GLY A 40 16.76 16.22 10.55
C GLY A 40 16.33 15.58 9.23
N PHE A 41 15.42 16.20 8.43
CA PHE A 41 15.07 15.72 7.10
C PHE A 41 14.35 16.78 6.27
N THR A 42 14.98 17.21 5.19
CA THR A 42 14.48 18.30 4.34
C THR A 42 14.77 18.04 2.86
N TRP A 43 14.07 18.73 1.99
CA TRP A 43 14.34 18.75 0.55
C TRP A 43 15.60 19.54 0.16
N ARG A 44 16.23 20.27 1.10
CA ARG A 44 17.41 21.11 0.88
C ARG A 44 18.69 20.26 0.80
N GLU A 45 19.80 20.88 0.50
CA GLU A 45 21.10 20.23 0.31
C GLU A 45 21.69 19.58 1.57
N THR A 46 21.20 19.96 2.73
CA THR A 46 21.57 19.32 4.01
C THR A 46 21.25 17.81 4.02
N THR A 47 20.16 17.39 3.35
CA THR A 47 19.89 15.97 3.12
C THR A 47 20.77 15.45 2.00
N LYS A 48 21.67 14.53 2.31
CA LYS A 48 22.56 13.88 1.36
C LYS A 48 21.83 12.80 0.57
N VAL A 49 22.05 12.76 -0.74
CA VAL A 49 21.53 11.70 -1.61
C VAL A 49 22.71 10.87 -2.09
N GLU A 50 22.72 9.59 -1.77
CA GLU A 50 23.70 8.61 -2.22
C GLU A 50 23.04 7.63 -3.19
N SER A 51 23.68 7.39 -4.34
CA SER A 51 23.20 6.44 -5.34
C SER A 51 24.18 5.28 -5.50
N HIS A 52 23.65 4.08 -5.30
CA HIS A 52 24.29 2.81 -5.57
C HIS A 52 23.44 2.02 -6.60
N LEU A 53 22.84 2.74 -7.52
CA LEU A 53 22.14 2.16 -8.65
C LEU A 53 23.15 1.66 -9.68
N HIS A 54 22.90 0.49 -10.25
CA HIS A 54 23.73 -0.10 -11.31
C HIS A 54 22.84 -0.75 -12.38
N SER A 55 23.43 -1.05 -13.52
CA SER A 55 22.72 -1.70 -14.62
C SER A 55 22.32 -3.14 -14.25
N GLN A 56 21.12 -3.55 -14.68
CA GLN A 56 20.64 -4.91 -14.48
C GLN A 56 21.59 -5.94 -15.12
N SER A 57 21.78 -7.08 -14.46
CA SER A 57 22.60 -8.16 -14.96
C SER A 57 22.07 -8.72 -16.30
N ALA A 58 22.98 -9.10 -17.19
CA ALA A 58 22.63 -9.68 -18.49
C ALA A 58 21.85 -11.01 -18.34
N ASP A 59 22.12 -11.78 -17.29
CA ASP A 59 21.46 -13.07 -17.06
C ASP A 59 19.98 -12.89 -16.71
N ILE A 60 19.64 -11.90 -15.89
CA ILE A 60 18.25 -11.53 -15.59
C ILE A 60 17.57 -10.99 -16.84
N ALA A 61 18.25 -10.16 -17.62
CA ALA A 61 17.72 -9.63 -18.87
C ALA A 61 17.36 -10.73 -19.87
N MET A 62 18.17 -11.78 -20.00
CA MET A 62 17.89 -12.94 -20.85
C MET A 62 16.63 -13.72 -20.43
N GLY A 63 16.31 -13.72 -19.15
CA GLY A 63 15.09 -14.36 -18.61
C GLY A 63 13.80 -13.57 -18.90
N VAL A 64 13.93 -12.25 -19.07
CA VAL A 64 12.80 -11.32 -19.23
C VAL A 64 12.56 -10.95 -20.68
N ASP A 65 13.64 -10.78 -21.48
CA ASP A 65 13.52 -10.27 -22.83
C ASP A 65 12.94 -11.30 -23.81
N SER A 66 12.01 -10.83 -24.63
CA SER A 66 11.55 -11.59 -25.78
C SER A 66 12.68 -11.71 -26.82
N SER A 67 13.09 -12.93 -27.14
CA SER A 67 14.05 -13.21 -28.20
C SER A 67 13.55 -14.33 -29.12
N GLY A 68 13.39 -14.03 -30.39
CA GLY A 68 12.88 -14.99 -31.36
C GLY A 68 11.42 -15.36 -31.12
N ASN A 69 11.12 -16.63 -30.87
CA ASN A 69 9.76 -17.14 -30.60
C ASN A 69 9.38 -17.17 -29.11
N LYS A 70 10.17 -16.55 -28.22
CA LYS A 70 9.90 -16.54 -26.78
C LYS A 70 9.17 -15.24 -26.41
N ASP A 71 7.99 -15.37 -25.81
CA ASP A 71 7.27 -14.25 -25.20
C ASP A 71 8.05 -13.67 -24.01
N GLU A 72 7.77 -12.41 -23.68
CA GLU A 72 8.32 -11.73 -22.52
C GLU A 72 7.95 -12.54 -21.25
N GLY A 73 8.95 -12.94 -20.47
CA GLY A 73 8.81 -13.81 -19.31
C GLY A 73 8.93 -13.08 -17.99
N ALA A 74 8.58 -13.76 -16.90
CA ALA A 74 8.86 -13.28 -15.54
C ALA A 74 10.30 -13.66 -15.15
N GLY A 75 11.01 -12.69 -14.58
CA GLY A 75 12.41 -12.89 -14.17
C GLY A 75 12.57 -13.63 -12.84
N ASP A 76 11.49 -14.01 -12.14
CA ASP A 76 11.57 -14.62 -10.80
C ASP A 76 10.32 -15.43 -10.47
N GLN A 77 10.44 -16.28 -9.46
CA GLN A 77 9.34 -17.00 -8.82
C GLN A 77 8.58 -16.06 -7.87
N GLY A 78 7.33 -16.40 -7.58
CA GLY A 78 6.56 -15.63 -6.59
C GLY A 78 5.17 -16.17 -6.37
N ILE A 79 4.60 -15.76 -5.23
CA ILE A 79 3.19 -15.96 -4.91
C ILE A 79 2.54 -14.59 -4.70
N MET A 80 1.49 -14.30 -5.43
CA MET A 80 0.80 -13.01 -5.38
C MET A 80 -0.68 -13.20 -5.12
N PHE A 81 -1.27 -12.25 -4.40
CA PHE A 81 -2.67 -12.29 -4.01
C PHE A 81 -3.43 -11.06 -4.52
N GLY A 82 -4.63 -11.31 -5.03
CA GLY A 82 -5.63 -10.30 -5.30
C GLY A 82 -6.87 -10.54 -4.46
N TYR A 83 -7.42 -9.49 -3.88
CA TYR A 83 -8.62 -9.59 -3.05
C TYR A 83 -9.60 -8.48 -3.40
N ALA A 84 -10.89 -8.78 -3.30
CA ALA A 84 -11.98 -7.82 -3.39
C ALA A 84 -13.13 -8.26 -2.48
N CYS A 85 -13.88 -7.30 -1.96
CA CYS A 85 -15.10 -7.53 -1.20
C CYS A 85 -16.08 -6.37 -1.41
N ASN A 86 -17.36 -6.61 -1.17
CA ASN A 86 -18.43 -5.63 -1.34
C ASN A 86 -18.67 -4.72 -0.12
N GLU A 87 -17.65 -4.56 0.74
CA GLU A 87 -17.76 -3.76 1.97
C GLU A 87 -17.72 -2.24 1.71
N THR A 88 -17.15 -1.83 0.58
CA THR A 88 -17.03 -0.44 0.15
C THR A 88 -17.29 -0.31 -1.36
N ASP A 89 -17.58 0.88 -1.82
CA ASP A 89 -17.79 1.22 -3.24
C ASP A 89 -16.58 0.93 -4.14
N VAL A 90 -15.38 0.97 -3.57
CA VAL A 90 -14.13 0.64 -4.28
C VAL A 90 -13.77 -0.85 -4.17
N LEU A 91 -14.63 -1.67 -3.57
CA LEU A 91 -14.47 -3.10 -3.38
C LEU A 91 -13.23 -3.48 -2.54
N MET A 92 -12.97 -2.69 -1.52
CA MET A 92 -11.90 -2.88 -0.54
C MET A 92 -12.48 -3.18 0.85
N PRO A 93 -11.72 -3.86 1.73
CA PRO A 93 -12.12 -4.02 3.14
C PRO A 93 -12.31 -2.68 3.83
N ALA A 94 -13.39 -2.54 4.59
CA ALA A 94 -13.77 -1.30 5.25
C ALA A 94 -12.67 -0.72 6.18
N PRO A 95 -11.99 -1.52 7.03
CA PRO A 95 -10.99 -0.97 7.94
C PRO A 95 -9.85 -0.23 7.22
N ILE A 96 -9.22 -0.87 6.24
CA ILE A 96 -8.10 -0.26 5.53
C ILE A 96 -8.56 0.87 4.60
N HIS A 97 -9.72 0.73 3.98
CA HIS A 97 -10.27 1.77 3.10
C HIS A 97 -10.48 3.09 3.86
N TYR A 98 -11.17 3.05 5.01
CA TYR A 98 -11.43 4.26 5.79
C TYR A 98 -10.18 4.80 6.48
N SER A 99 -9.28 3.92 6.93
CA SER A 99 -7.95 4.30 7.40
C SER A 99 -7.20 5.14 6.36
N HIS A 100 -7.10 4.66 5.13
CA HIS A 100 -6.46 5.38 4.02
C HIS A 100 -7.20 6.68 3.67
N LYS A 101 -8.54 6.67 3.69
CA LYS A 101 -9.34 7.85 3.36
C LYS A 101 -9.09 9.00 4.34
N ILE A 102 -8.98 8.71 5.64
CA ILE A 102 -8.63 9.69 6.67
C ILE A 102 -7.30 10.36 6.31
N LEU A 103 -6.25 9.58 6.12
CA LEU A 103 -4.91 10.11 5.87
C LEU A 103 -4.79 10.84 4.52
N ARG A 104 -5.52 10.38 3.50
CA ARG A 104 -5.55 11.05 2.20
C ARG A 104 -6.16 12.44 2.30
N LEU A 105 -7.31 12.59 2.95
CA LEU A 105 -7.95 13.91 3.15
C LEU A 105 -7.07 14.84 4.01
N MET A 106 -6.42 14.31 5.05
CA MET A 106 -5.46 15.07 5.84
C MET A 106 -4.28 15.55 4.97
N ALA A 107 -3.72 14.68 4.13
CA ALA A 107 -2.59 15.03 3.26
C ALA A 107 -2.98 16.07 2.19
N GLU A 108 -4.17 15.95 1.59
CA GLU A 108 -4.72 16.92 0.63
C GLU A 108 -4.88 18.31 1.27
N ASP A 109 -5.49 18.38 2.45
CA ASP A 109 -5.71 19.65 3.17
C ASP A 109 -4.41 20.23 3.73
N ARG A 110 -3.44 19.41 4.15
CA ARG A 110 -2.11 19.85 4.55
C ARG A 110 -1.34 20.46 3.37
N LYS A 111 -1.30 19.79 2.22
CA LYS A 111 -0.64 20.27 1.01
C LYS A 111 -1.26 21.56 0.46
N SER A 112 -2.56 21.73 0.61
CA SER A 112 -3.26 22.97 0.24
C SER A 112 -3.11 24.11 1.26
N GLY A 113 -2.51 23.85 2.43
CA GLY A 113 -2.37 24.83 3.53
C GLY A 113 -3.64 25.05 4.36
N LYS A 114 -4.71 24.28 4.13
CA LYS A 114 -5.95 24.33 4.91
C LYS A 114 -5.77 23.68 6.30
N LEU A 115 -5.10 22.53 6.36
CA LEU A 115 -4.74 21.85 7.62
C LEU A 115 -3.34 22.31 8.03
N LYS A 116 -3.29 23.22 9.01
CA LYS A 116 -2.04 23.75 9.57
C LYS A 116 -1.61 22.94 10.79
N ASN A 117 -0.35 23.05 11.18
CA ASN A 117 0.27 22.43 12.35
C ASN A 117 0.29 20.88 12.31
N ILE A 118 -0.06 20.27 11.19
CA ILE A 118 0.06 18.83 10.97
C ILE A 118 1.15 18.57 9.94
N GLU A 119 2.05 17.66 10.27
CA GLU A 119 3.22 17.31 9.48
C GLU A 119 3.01 16.00 8.67
N PRO A 120 3.91 15.64 7.75
CA PRO A 120 3.68 14.54 6.81
C PRO A 120 3.53 13.14 7.42
N ASP A 121 4.24 12.84 8.52
CA ASP A 121 4.22 11.50 9.10
C ASP A 121 2.93 11.23 9.86
N SER A 122 2.09 10.37 9.31
CA SER A 122 0.81 10.04 9.90
C SER A 122 0.47 8.57 9.71
N LYS A 123 -0.15 7.99 10.74
CA LYS A 123 -0.67 6.61 10.73
C LYS A 123 -2.12 6.63 11.20
N SER A 124 -2.94 5.75 10.65
CA SER A 124 -4.32 5.57 11.13
C SER A 124 -4.68 4.09 11.20
N GLN A 125 -5.57 3.78 12.13
CA GLN A 125 -6.17 2.48 12.31
C GLN A 125 -7.65 2.66 12.58
N VAL A 126 -8.49 1.86 11.92
CA VAL A 126 -9.94 1.84 12.17
C VAL A 126 -10.34 0.40 12.49
N THR A 127 -10.96 0.21 13.64
CA THR A 127 -11.47 -1.09 14.10
C THR A 127 -12.97 -1.16 13.90
N PHE A 128 -13.42 -2.20 13.19
CA PHE A 128 -14.83 -2.48 12.93
C PHE A 128 -15.32 -3.68 13.70
N GLU A 129 -16.55 -3.62 14.14
CA GLU A 129 -17.32 -4.79 14.51
C GLU A 129 -17.92 -5.43 13.25
N TYR A 130 -17.82 -6.74 13.16
CA TYR A 130 -18.40 -7.53 12.08
C TYR A 130 -19.48 -8.45 12.63
N VAL A 131 -20.64 -8.45 11.98
CA VAL A 131 -21.73 -9.41 12.26
C VAL A 131 -22.01 -10.14 10.95
N ASP A 132 -22.04 -11.44 10.99
CA ASP A 132 -22.25 -12.31 9.81
C ASP A 132 -21.32 -11.97 8.63
N GLY A 133 -20.06 -11.64 8.96
CA GLY A 133 -19.03 -11.31 7.97
C GLY A 133 -19.18 -9.96 7.29
N LYS A 134 -20.05 -9.06 7.78
CA LYS A 134 -20.27 -7.71 7.30
C LYS A 134 -19.86 -6.67 8.35
N PRO A 135 -19.20 -5.56 7.95
CA PRO A 135 -18.89 -4.48 8.88
C PRO A 135 -20.19 -3.80 9.32
N THR A 136 -20.40 -3.62 10.62
CA THR A 136 -21.63 -3.04 11.18
C THR A 136 -21.41 -1.69 11.81
N LYS A 137 -20.35 -1.53 12.60
CA LYS A 137 -20.02 -0.25 13.23
C LYS A 137 -18.54 -0.13 13.55
N VAL A 138 -18.08 1.09 13.71
CA VAL A 138 -16.73 1.40 14.18
C VAL A 138 -16.66 1.24 15.70
N LYS A 139 -15.63 0.54 16.18
CA LYS A 139 -15.36 0.34 17.62
C LYS A 139 -14.30 1.30 18.13
N SER A 140 -13.25 1.53 17.33
CA SER A 140 -12.21 2.48 17.71
C SER A 140 -11.53 3.06 16.45
N VAL A 141 -11.00 4.28 16.61
CA VAL A 141 -10.17 4.95 15.61
C VAL A 141 -8.91 5.46 16.30
N VAL A 142 -7.77 5.13 15.75
CA VAL A 142 -6.47 5.63 16.21
C VAL A 142 -5.84 6.45 15.10
N ILE A 143 -5.41 7.66 15.40
CA ILE A 143 -4.60 8.48 14.48
C ILE A 143 -3.34 8.91 15.23
N SER A 144 -2.18 8.54 14.71
CA SER A 144 -0.89 9.08 15.14
C SER A 144 -0.38 10.00 14.05
N SER A 145 -0.25 11.27 14.34
CA SER A 145 0.15 12.29 13.37
C SER A 145 1.21 13.21 13.93
N GLN A 146 2.28 13.37 13.16
CA GLN A 146 3.30 14.36 13.43
C GLN A 146 2.68 15.77 13.40
N HIS A 147 3.11 16.63 14.33
CA HIS A 147 2.57 17.98 14.46
C HIS A 147 3.67 18.98 14.84
N SER A 148 3.42 20.27 14.63
CA SER A 148 4.32 21.33 15.09
C SER A 148 4.34 21.40 16.61
N ALA A 149 5.42 21.96 17.18
CA ALA A 149 5.55 22.15 18.62
C ALA A 149 4.54 23.17 19.20
N ASP A 150 3.86 23.93 18.33
CA ASP A 150 2.92 24.99 18.72
C ASP A 150 1.55 24.45 19.19
N VAL A 151 1.28 23.17 18.99
CA VAL A 151 0.00 22.54 19.35
C VAL A 151 0.21 21.36 20.29
N ASN A 152 -0.70 21.23 21.26
CA ASN A 152 -0.73 20.10 22.16
C ASN A 152 -1.64 18.97 21.65
N GLN A 153 -1.60 17.82 22.32
CA GLN A 153 -2.37 16.62 21.93
C GLN A 153 -3.88 16.88 21.80
N ALA A 154 -4.48 17.66 22.69
CA ALA A 154 -5.91 17.98 22.63
C ALA A 154 -6.26 18.80 21.39
N GLN A 155 -5.43 19.79 21.07
CA GLN A 155 -5.59 20.60 19.86
C GLN A 155 -5.40 19.75 18.60
N VAL A 156 -4.42 18.83 18.59
CA VAL A 156 -4.25 17.87 17.46
C VAL A 156 -5.50 16.99 17.32
N ARG A 157 -6.08 16.52 18.44
CA ARG A 157 -7.32 15.73 18.40
C ARG A 157 -8.47 16.54 17.76
N ASP A 158 -8.64 17.80 18.15
CA ASP A 158 -9.68 18.67 17.60
C ASP A 158 -9.48 18.95 16.11
N LEU A 159 -8.23 19.14 15.67
CA LEU A 159 -7.87 19.29 14.25
C LEU A 159 -8.18 18.05 13.42
N LEU A 160 -7.99 16.84 13.96
CA LEU A 160 -8.11 15.60 13.20
C LEU A 160 -9.51 14.97 13.26
N ARG A 161 -10.31 15.28 14.29
CA ARG A 161 -11.67 14.76 14.44
C ARG A 161 -12.57 14.96 13.19
N PRO A 162 -12.59 16.13 12.53
CA PRO A 162 -13.39 16.34 11.32
C PRO A 162 -13.03 15.34 10.18
N TYR A 163 -11.76 14.96 10.05
CA TYR A 163 -11.31 14.02 9.02
C TYR A 163 -11.84 12.60 9.26
N MET A 164 -11.91 12.15 10.51
CA MET A 164 -12.56 10.90 10.88
C MET A 164 -14.04 10.93 10.47
N LEU A 165 -14.77 11.99 10.87
CA LEU A 165 -16.20 12.12 10.59
C LEU A 165 -16.52 12.24 9.10
N GLN A 166 -15.66 12.91 8.31
CA GLN A 166 -15.81 13.03 6.87
C GLN A 166 -15.47 11.75 6.12
N SER A 167 -14.58 10.95 6.66
CA SER A 167 -14.09 9.73 6.01
C SER A 167 -15.02 8.55 6.19
N ILE A 168 -15.57 8.38 7.39
CA ILE A 168 -16.37 7.21 7.77
C ILE A 168 -17.85 7.56 7.63
N PRO A 169 -18.65 6.75 6.92
CA PRO A 169 -20.08 6.93 6.81
C PRO A 169 -20.79 6.97 8.17
N SER A 170 -21.77 7.85 8.32
CA SER A 170 -22.45 8.09 9.59
C SER A 170 -23.14 6.85 10.18
N ASN A 171 -23.64 5.95 9.33
CA ASN A 171 -24.24 4.70 9.77
C ASN A 171 -23.27 3.77 10.53
N PHE A 172 -21.98 3.84 10.23
CA PHE A 172 -20.95 3.10 10.99
C PHE A 172 -20.55 3.81 12.30
N LEU A 173 -20.89 5.08 12.45
CA LEU A 173 -20.57 5.88 13.65
C LEU A 173 -21.77 6.01 14.60
N GLU A 174 -22.90 5.39 14.33
CA GLU A 174 -24.03 5.37 15.24
C GLU A 174 -23.64 4.74 16.59
N GLY A 175 -23.79 5.53 17.68
CA GLY A 175 -23.39 5.11 19.01
C GLY A 175 -21.87 4.97 19.22
N PHE A 176 -21.05 5.59 18.36
CA PHE A 176 -19.62 5.61 18.54
C PHE A 176 -19.24 6.36 19.84
N ASN A 177 -18.43 5.71 20.69
CA ASN A 177 -17.93 6.34 21.91
C ASN A 177 -16.72 7.22 21.56
N GLU A 178 -16.81 8.53 21.84
CA GLU A 178 -15.73 9.48 21.62
C GLU A 178 -14.45 9.16 22.41
N GLU A 179 -14.52 8.39 23.48
CA GLU A 179 -13.35 7.91 24.23
C GLU A 179 -12.53 6.89 23.43
N GLU A 180 -13.14 6.25 22.43
CA GLU A 180 -12.50 5.30 21.52
C GLU A 180 -11.84 5.98 20.30
N PHE A 181 -11.84 7.31 20.27
CA PHE A 181 -11.07 8.10 19.30
C PHE A 181 -9.74 8.53 19.92
N TYR A 182 -8.70 7.81 19.59
CA TYR A 182 -7.35 8.01 20.12
C TYR A 182 -6.51 8.83 19.15
N VAL A 183 -5.93 9.92 19.61
CA VAL A 183 -4.99 10.74 18.82
C VAL A 183 -3.68 10.87 19.59
N ASN A 184 -2.59 10.50 18.94
CA ASN A 184 -1.24 10.49 19.52
C ASN A 184 -1.22 9.88 20.94
N PRO A 185 -1.65 8.62 21.11
CA PRO A 185 -1.84 8.04 22.45
C PRO A 185 -0.54 7.94 23.26
N THR A 186 0.61 8.03 22.61
CA THR A 186 1.94 8.07 23.27
C THR A 186 2.38 9.47 23.69
N GLY A 187 1.58 10.51 23.37
CA GLY A 187 1.88 11.90 23.70
C GLY A 187 2.32 12.72 22.48
N ASN A 188 3.29 13.61 22.68
CA ASN A 188 3.79 14.50 21.64
C ASN A 188 4.47 13.72 20.49
N PHE A 189 4.19 14.15 19.26
CA PHE A 189 4.79 13.60 18.05
C PHE A 189 5.29 14.74 17.15
N VAL A 190 6.36 15.40 17.59
CA VAL A 190 6.95 16.56 16.89
C VAL A 190 8.03 16.11 15.90
N ILE A 191 8.88 15.17 16.27
CA ILE A 191 9.89 14.60 15.39
C ILE A 191 9.32 13.35 14.73
N GLY A 192 9.25 13.35 13.40
CA GLY A 192 8.69 12.24 12.64
C GLY A 192 9.39 12.06 11.29
N GLY A 193 8.85 11.14 10.49
CA GLY A 193 9.44 10.78 9.22
C GLY A 193 10.83 10.15 9.36
N PRO A 194 11.71 10.29 8.35
CA PRO A 194 13.05 9.69 8.37
C PRO A 194 13.99 10.18 9.48
N ASP A 195 13.66 11.30 10.12
CA ASP A 195 14.41 11.80 11.29
C ASP A 195 14.04 11.04 12.56
N GLY A 196 12.77 10.69 12.71
CA GLY A 196 12.29 9.90 13.85
C GLY A 196 12.58 8.42 13.73
N ASP A 197 12.45 7.86 12.52
CA ASP A 197 12.67 6.42 12.25
C ASP A 197 13.10 6.20 10.79
N CYS A 198 14.00 5.24 10.62
CA CYS A 198 14.52 4.89 9.29
C CYS A 198 13.45 4.30 8.39
N GLY A 199 13.25 4.90 7.21
CA GLY A 199 12.34 4.41 6.17
C GLY A 199 13.04 3.46 5.19
N LEU A 200 12.36 2.37 4.83
CA LEU A 200 12.84 1.42 3.84
C LEU A 200 11.73 1.01 2.89
N THR A 201 12.03 0.99 1.59
CA THR A 201 11.11 0.48 0.57
C THR A 201 10.70 -0.96 0.88
N GLY A 202 9.41 -1.27 0.70
CA GLY A 202 8.89 -2.62 0.91
C GLY A 202 8.61 -3.01 2.37
N ARG A 203 8.65 -2.06 3.31
CA ARG A 203 8.33 -2.30 4.73
C ARG A 203 6.88 -1.97 5.11
N LYS A 204 6.01 -1.64 4.14
CA LYS A 204 4.58 -1.33 4.33
C LYS A 204 3.66 -2.13 3.41
N ILE A 205 4.05 -3.35 3.05
CA ILE A 205 3.38 -4.18 2.05
C ILE A 205 1.93 -4.54 2.42
N ILE A 206 1.60 -4.66 3.70
CA ILE A 206 0.24 -4.93 4.16
C ILE A 206 -0.64 -3.67 4.07
N VAL A 207 -0.05 -2.49 4.33
CA VAL A 207 -0.72 -1.20 4.11
C VAL A 207 -0.98 -0.96 2.62
N ASP A 208 -0.03 -1.33 1.76
CA ASP A 208 -0.13 -1.21 0.30
C ASP A 208 -1.19 -2.14 -0.31
N THR A 209 -1.67 -3.14 0.44
CA THR A 209 -2.60 -4.15 -0.05
C THR A 209 -3.93 -4.15 0.72
N TYR A 210 -4.20 -5.10 1.59
CA TYR A 210 -5.55 -5.35 2.12
C TYR A 210 -5.66 -5.23 3.64
N GLY A 211 -4.64 -4.71 4.34
CA GLY A 211 -4.69 -4.47 5.78
C GLY A 211 -4.87 -5.73 6.63
N GLY A 212 -4.44 -6.90 6.14
CA GLY A 212 -4.61 -8.18 6.83
C GLY A 212 -5.91 -8.92 6.50
N ALA A 213 -6.81 -8.36 5.68
CA ALA A 213 -8.03 -9.04 5.24
C ALA A 213 -7.76 -10.18 4.23
N ALA A 214 -6.58 -10.20 3.62
CA ALA A 214 -6.13 -11.25 2.71
C ALA A 214 -4.66 -11.59 2.95
N PRO A 215 -4.20 -12.78 2.55
CA PRO A 215 -2.79 -13.15 2.56
C PRO A 215 -1.95 -12.22 1.69
N HIS A 216 -0.63 -12.22 1.94
CA HIS A 216 0.37 -11.49 1.15
C HIS A 216 1.55 -12.40 0.81
N GLY A 217 2.05 -12.30 -0.42
CA GLY A 217 3.17 -13.11 -0.90
C GLY A 217 4.56 -12.58 -0.50
N GLY A 218 4.64 -11.38 0.08
CA GLY A 218 5.89 -10.78 0.56
C GLY A 218 6.51 -9.76 -0.41
N GLY A 219 6.14 -9.74 -1.69
CA GLY A 219 6.70 -8.83 -2.69
C GLY A 219 6.20 -7.38 -2.54
N ALA A 220 7.11 -6.42 -2.55
CA ALA A 220 6.76 -5.00 -2.59
C ALA A 220 6.41 -4.54 -4.01
N PHE A 221 5.62 -3.47 -4.13
CA PHE A 221 5.28 -2.88 -5.42
C PHE A 221 6.23 -1.74 -5.82
N SER A 222 6.60 -0.91 -4.85
CA SER A 222 7.44 0.28 -5.07
C SER A 222 8.80 -0.08 -5.66
N GLY A 223 9.25 0.71 -6.63
CA GLY A 223 10.55 0.55 -7.27
C GLY A 223 10.61 -0.58 -8.32
N LYS A 224 9.51 -1.23 -8.63
CA LYS A 224 9.44 -2.34 -9.61
C LYS A 224 8.73 -1.88 -10.89
N ASP A 225 9.28 -2.26 -12.05
CA ASP A 225 8.65 -2.11 -13.35
C ASP A 225 7.64 -3.24 -13.64
N PRO A 226 6.85 -3.19 -14.75
CA PRO A 226 5.84 -4.20 -15.06
C PRO A 226 6.36 -5.61 -15.32
N THR A 227 7.66 -5.81 -15.56
CA THR A 227 8.24 -7.14 -15.76
C THR A 227 8.38 -7.91 -14.44
N LYS A 228 8.27 -7.22 -13.30
CA LYS A 228 8.34 -7.84 -11.98
C LYS A 228 6.96 -8.37 -11.57
N VAL A 229 6.84 -9.71 -11.53
CA VAL A 229 5.58 -10.42 -11.24
C VAL A 229 4.98 -10.08 -9.88
N ASP A 230 5.78 -9.79 -8.87
CA ASP A 230 5.31 -9.33 -7.56
C ASP A 230 4.33 -8.15 -7.68
N ARG A 231 4.55 -7.29 -8.66
CA ARG A 231 3.69 -6.13 -8.92
C ARG A 231 2.62 -6.42 -9.97
N SER A 232 3.02 -6.84 -11.16
CA SER A 232 2.10 -7.02 -12.30
C SER A 232 1.07 -8.10 -12.04
N ALA A 233 1.48 -9.26 -11.51
CA ALA A 233 0.56 -10.34 -11.20
C ALA A 233 -0.33 -10.03 -9.98
N ALA A 234 0.15 -9.29 -8.97
CA ALA A 234 -0.70 -8.80 -7.88
C ALA A 234 -1.80 -7.86 -8.40
N TYR A 235 -1.47 -6.98 -9.34
CA TYR A 235 -2.46 -6.09 -9.96
C TYR A 235 -3.46 -6.86 -10.85
N ALA A 236 -2.98 -7.84 -11.62
CA ALA A 236 -3.85 -8.71 -12.40
C ALA A 236 -4.80 -9.53 -11.51
N ALA A 237 -4.29 -10.11 -10.43
CA ALA A 237 -5.09 -10.83 -9.44
C ALA A 237 -6.16 -9.92 -8.81
N ARG A 238 -5.79 -8.69 -8.43
CA ARG A 238 -6.75 -7.69 -7.92
C ARG A 238 -7.79 -7.32 -8.96
N TYR A 239 -7.39 -7.13 -10.22
CA TYR A 239 -8.32 -6.82 -11.32
C TYR A 239 -9.37 -7.92 -11.49
N ILE A 240 -8.94 -9.19 -11.52
CA ILE A 240 -9.86 -10.33 -11.63
C ILE A 240 -10.80 -10.40 -10.42
N ALA A 241 -10.27 -10.30 -9.18
CA ALA A 241 -11.06 -10.32 -7.96
C ALA A 241 -12.13 -9.22 -7.96
N LYS A 242 -11.79 -8.00 -8.39
CA LYS A 242 -12.74 -6.89 -8.54
C LYS A 242 -13.87 -7.20 -9.51
N ASN A 243 -13.56 -7.78 -10.66
CA ASN A 243 -14.57 -8.12 -11.66
C ASN A 243 -15.55 -9.19 -11.14
N VAL A 244 -15.05 -10.20 -10.39
CA VAL A 244 -15.91 -11.22 -9.77
C VAL A 244 -16.89 -10.60 -8.78
N VAL A 245 -16.42 -9.69 -7.91
CA VAL A 245 -17.29 -9.05 -6.92
C VAL A 245 -18.20 -8.02 -7.57
N ALA A 246 -17.70 -7.22 -8.51
CA ALA A 246 -18.49 -6.21 -9.22
C ALA A 246 -19.64 -6.82 -10.03
N SER A 247 -19.44 -8.01 -10.61
CA SER A 247 -20.47 -8.76 -11.31
C SER A 247 -21.48 -9.47 -10.39
N LYS A 248 -21.34 -9.33 -9.07
CA LYS A 248 -22.19 -9.94 -8.04
C LYS A 248 -22.21 -11.48 -8.05
N ILE A 249 -21.17 -12.10 -8.61
CA ILE A 249 -20.97 -13.55 -8.55
C ILE A 249 -20.68 -13.99 -7.11
N ALA A 250 -19.92 -13.15 -6.37
CA ALA A 250 -19.57 -13.39 -4.97
C ALA A 250 -19.45 -12.07 -4.21
N ASP A 251 -19.67 -12.09 -2.89
CA ASP A 251 -19.47 -10.94 -1.99
C ASP A 251 -17.99 -10.69 -1.68
N LYS A 252 -17.16 -11.72 -1.74
CA LYS A 252 -15.71 -11.69 -1.51
C LYS A 252 -15.02 -12.62 -2.51
N CYS A 253 -13.87 -12.19 -3.01
CA CYS A 253 -13.06 -12.99 -3.93
C CYS A 253 -11.58 -12.84 -3.58
N LEU A 254 -10.91 -13.96 -3.34
CA LEU A 254 -9.48 -14.06 -3.15
C LEU A 254 -8.88 -14.86 -4.32
N ILE A 255 -7.89 -14.28 -4.98
CA ILE A 255 -7.14 -14.92 -6.06
C ILE A 255 -5.70 -15.04 -5.63
N CYS A 256 -5.15 -16.22 -5.79
CA CYS A 256 -3.73 -16.50 -5.62
C CYS A 256 -3.14 -16.84 -6.98
N LEU A 257 -2.09 -16.14 -7.36
CA LEU A 257 -1.25 -16.45 -8.50
C LEU A 257 0.07 -17.00 -7.98
N LEU A 258 0.41 -18.21 -8.40
CA LEU A 258 1.70 -18.82 -8.12
C LEU A 258 2.47 -18.91 -9.43
N TYR A 259 3.62 -18.24 -9.48
CA TYR A 259 4.53 -18.32 -10.59
C TYR A 259 5.77 -19.11 -10.17
N THR A 260 6.07 -20.16 -10.93
CA THR A 260 7.26 -21.00 -10.75
C THR A 260 8.13 -20.88 -11.99
N SER A 261 9.45 -20.99 -11.83
CA SER A 261 10.41 -20.87 -12.93
C SER A 261 10.29 -21.98 -13.98
N ASP A 262 9.55 -23.04 -13.67
CA ASP A 262 9.37 -24.22 -14.54
C ASP A 262 7.93 -24.23 -15.08
N ALA A 263 7.68 -23.35 -16.05
CA ALA A 263 6.36 -23.04 -16.57
C ALA A 263 5.72 -24.16 -17.44
N ALA A 264 6.39 -25.28 -17.63
CA ALA A 264 5.89 -26.33 -18.53
C ALA A 264 4.72 -27.13 -17.95
N ASP A 265 4.53 -27.15 -16.61
CA ASP A 265 3.53 -28.00 -15.95
C ASP A 265 2.45 -27.24 -15.15
N ASP A 266 2.39 -25.92 -15.21
CA ASP A 266 1.47 -25.13 -14.37
C ASP A 266 0.02 -25.16 -14.88
N SER A 267 -0.84 -25.77 -14.08
CA SER A 267 -2.29 -25.76 -14.26
C SER A 267 -2.94 -24.67 -13.38
N LEU A 268 -3.73 -23.80 -14.01
CA LEU A 268 -4.62 -22.89 -13.31
C LEU A 268 -5.58 -23.69 -12.41
N ARG A 269 -5.51 -23.50 -11.09
CA ARG A 269 -6.47 -24.07 -10.14
C ARG A 269 -7.36 -22.95 -9.62
N VAL A 270 -8.64 -23.03 -9.96
CA VAL A 270 -9.69 -22.18 -9.39
C VAL A 270 -10.46 -23.04 -8.36
N ASP A 271 -10.31 -22.70 -7.09
CA ASP A 271 -11.10 -23.33 -6.02
C ASP A 271 -12.29 -22.40 -5.72
N LEU A 272 -13.46 -22.84 -6.18
CA LEU A 272 -14.73 -22.14 -6.01
C LEU A 272 -15.47 -22.68 -4.77
N GLY A 273 -14.89 -22.54 -3.57
CA GLY A 273 -15.55 -22.84 -2.30
C GLY A 273 -16.44 -24.09 -2.30
N GLY A 274 -15.84 -25.27 -2.41
CA GLY A 274 -16.54 -26.55 -2.43
C GLY A 274 -16.95 -27.07 -3.81
N ARG A 275 -16.07 -27.85 -4.45
CA ARG A 275 -16.33 -28.86 -5.47
C ARG A 275 -16.41 -28.47 -6.96
N ARG A 276 -15.76 -27.44 -7.47
CA ARG A 276 -15.45 -27.40 -8.92
C ARG A 276 -14.04 -26.89 -9.16
N ILE A 277 -13.21 -27.78 -9.71
CA ILE A 277 -11.88 -27.45 -10.25
C ILE A 277 -12.07 -27.19 -11.74
N ILE A 278 -11.75 -25.98 -12.19
CA ILE A 278 -11.69 -25.66 -13.63
C ILE A 278 -10.24 -25.89 -14.09
N LYS A 279 -10.07 -26.83 -15.02
CA LYS A 279 -8.77 -27.19 -15.58
C LYS A 279 -8.39 -26.29 -16.76
N LYS A 280 -7.16 -25.79 -16.71
CA LYS A 280 -6.28 -25.30 -17.78
C LYS A 280 -6.61 -23.98 -18.49
N PHE A 281 -5.83 -22.97 -18.14
CA PHE A 281 -5.08 -22.16 -19.10
C PHE A 281 -3.63 -22.11 -18.64
N GLY A 282 -2.65 -22.30 -19.56
CA GLY A 282 -1.26 -22.43 -19.22
C GLY A 282 -0.65 -21.18 -18.56
N PHE A 283 0.35 -21.41 -17.76
CA PHE A 283 1.33 -20.50 -17.16
C PHE A 283 1.11 -19.96 -15.75
N VAL A 284 -0.03 -20.08 -15.12
CA VAL A 284 -0.18 -19.57 -13.75
C VAL A 284 -1.12 -20.45 -12.94
N GLY A 285 -0.70 -20.89 -11.75
CA GLY A 285 -1.60 -21.48 -10.78
C GLY A 285 -2.51 -20.38 -10.20
N VAL A 286 -3.78 -20.32 -10.57
CA VAL A 286 -4.75 -19.42 -9.93
C VAL A 286 -5.60 -20.21 -8.97
N ARG A 287 -5.53 -19.85 -7.70
CA ARG A 287 -6.50 -20.29 -6.69
C ARG A 287 -7.48 -19.17 -6.43
N VAL A 288 -8.73 -19.35 -6.83
CA VAL A 288 -9.82 -18.42 -6.48
C VAL A 288 -10.60 -19.03 -5.33
N VAL A 289 -10.61 -18.35 -4.19
CA VAL A 289 -11.47 -18.66 -3.06
C VAL A 289 -12.52 -17.55 -2.99
N TYR A 290 -13.79 -17.90 -3.16
CA TYR A 290 -14.87 -16.94 -2.95
C TYR A 290 -15.84 -17.46 -1.90
N GLN A 291 -16.43 -16.55 -1.15
CA GLN A 291 -17.46 -16.82 -0.17
C GLN A 291 -18.72 -16.05 -0.58
N ARG A 292 -19.82 -16.78 -0.74
CA ARG A 292 -21.14 -16.20 -0.89
C ARG A 292 -21.80 -16.24 0.49
N GLY A 293 -22.27 -15.10 0.99
CA GLY A 293 -23.13 -15.06 2.16
C GLY A 293 -24.44 -15.78 1.85
N TYR A 294 -24.92 -16.60 2.77
CA TYR A 294 -26.28 -17.15 2.74
C TYR A 294 -27.26 -16.09 3.18
#